data_d31b30c82350e10e74e4ab8c8324c388
#
_entry.id   d31b30c82350e10e74e4ab8c8324c388
#
_cell.length_a   1.000
_cell.length_b   1.000
_cell.length_c   1.000
_cell.angle_alpha   90.00
_cell.angle_beta   90.00
_cell.angle_gamma   90.00
#
_symmetry.space_group_name_H-M   'P 1'
#
loop_
_entity.id
_entity.type
_entity.pdbx_description
1 polymer ?
#
loop_
_entity_poly.entity_id
_entity_poly.type
_entity_poly.pdbx_seq_one_letter_code
_entity_poly.pdbx_strand_id
1 'polypeptide(L)'
;MPGLVLEGGTFRPVFSCGVMDALLDNDIMFDYVIGVSAGITYAASYLSRQRERNINILRQYRGDKRYFGARNLLHDHSIFGTDFVFDTIPNQLVPFDWDEFHKYQGKYLVGVTN
;
A
#
# COMPACT_ATOMS: atom_id res chain seq x y z
N MET A 1 -2.97 17.84 -15.71
CA MET A 1 -2.22 17.49 -14.51
C MET A 1 -1.75 16.07 -14.56
N PRO A 2 -0.47 15.82 -14.32
CA PRO A 2 0.00 14.43 -14.26
C PRO A 2 -0.55 13.71 -13.06
N GLY A 3 -0.75 12.41 -13.22
CA GLY A 3 -1.23 11.55 -12.15
C GLY A 3 -0.33 10.33 -12.01
N LEU A 4 -0.47 9.63 -10.89
CA LEU A 4 0.25 8.40 -10.60
C LEU A 4 -0.75 7.25 -10.57
N VAL A 5 -0.52 6.23 -11.38
CA VAL A 5 -1.37 5.05 -11.44
C VAL A 5 -0.54 3.85 -10.98
N LEU A 6 -1.03 3.16 -9.95
CA LEU A 6 -0.36 2.01 -9.37
C LEU A 6 -1.18 0.76 -9.66
N GLU A 7 -0.62 -0.13 -10.48
CA GLU A 7 -1.30 -1.36 -10.86
C GLU A 7 -1.32 -2.37 -9.71
N GLY A 8 -2.21 -3.34 -9.81
CA GLY A 8 -2.22 -4.49 -8.94
C GLY A 8 -1.18 -5.52 -9.36
N GLY A 9 -1.15 -6.64 -8.68
CA GLY A 9 -0.26 -7.75 -9.04
C GLY A 9 0.60 -8.23 -7.91
N THR A 10 0.03 -8.44 -6.76
CA THR A 10 0.66 -9.10 -5.61
C THR A 10 1.97 -8.42 -5.19
N PHE A 11 3.11 -8.98 -5.62
CA PHE A 11 4.42 -8.44 -5.27
C PHE A 11 5.10 -7.69 -6.43
N ARG A 12 4.49 -7.64 -7.62
CA ARG A 12 5.05 -6.89 -8.74
C ARG A 12 5.20 -5.40 -8.43
N PRO A 13 4.28 -4.75 -7.69
CA PRO A 13 4.43 -3.34 -7.34
C PRO A 13 5.61 -3.01 -6.45
N VAL A 14 6.43 -3.98 -6.05
CA VAL A 14 7.66 -3.72 -5.28
C VAL A 14 8.54 -2.70 -6.00
N PHE A 15 8.64 -2.79 -7.32
CA PHE A 15 9.36 -1.79 -8.11
C PHE A 15 8.77 -0.39 -7.88
N SER A 16 7.44 -0.29 -7.87
CA SER A 16 6.75 0.99 -7.64
C SER A 16 7.03 1.54 -6.25
N CYS A 17 7.26 0.69 -5.25
CA CYS A 17 7.60 1.15 -3.90
C CYS A 17 8.91 1.94 -3.91
N GLY A 18 9.92 1.46 -4.65
CA GLY A 18 11.17 2.18 -4.80
C GLY A 18 11.01 3.50 -5.54
N VAL A 19 10.17 3.52 -6.58
CA VAL A 19 9.87 4.74 -7.31
C VAL A 19 9.19 5.77 -6.40
N MET A 20 8.22 5.34 -5.61
CA MET A 20 7.53 6.24 -4.69
C MET A 20 8.46 6.78 -3.60
N ASP A 21 9.36 5.98 -3.09
CA ASP A 21 10.35 6.45 -2.14
C ASP A 21 11.27 7.51 -2.77
N ALA A 22 11.67 7.32 -4.02
CA ALA A 22 12.46 8.30 -4.74
C ALA A 22 11.68 9.61 -4.95
N LEU A 23 10.37 9.51 -5.22
CA LEU A 23 9.52 10.70 -5.33
C LEU A 23 9.47 11.45 -4.01
N LEU A 24 9.33 10.75 -2.89
CA LEU A 24 9.34 11.37 -1.57
C LEU A 24 10.69 12.04 -1.27
N ASP A 25 11.79 11.40 -1.63
CA ASP A 25 13.13 11.95 -1.43
C ASP A 25 13.34 13.26 -2.20
N ASN A 26 12.62 13.45 -3.29
CA ASN A 26 12.70 14.64 -4.11
C ASN A 26 11.53 15.60 -3.90
N ASP A 27 10.74 15.35 -2.87
CA ASP A 27 9.56 16.15 -2.51
C ASP A 27 8.56 16.28 -3.66
N ILE A 28 8.36 15.19 -4.39
CA ILE A 28 7.40 15.14 -5.50
C ILE A 28 6.16 14.39 -5.03
N MET A 29 5.04 15.10 -4.96
CA MET A 29 3.75 14.51 -4.58
C MET A 29 2.74 14.80 -5.70
N PHE A 30 2.20 13.74 -6.31
CA PHE A 30 1.18 13.89 -7.33
C PHE A 30 -0.16 14.25 -6.72
N ASP A 31 -0.89 15.13 -7.38
CA ASP A 31 -2.22 15.56 -6.92
C ASP A 31 -3.33 14.58 -7.29
N TYR A 32 -3.03 13.59 -8.09
CA TYR A 32 -4.01 12.61 -8.56
C TYR A 32 -3.35 11.23 -8.53
N VAL A 33 -3.84 10.35 -7.67
CA VAL A 33 -3.27 9.01 -7.48
C VAL A 33 -4.38 7.97 -7.56
N ILE A 34 -4.16 6.94 -8.37
CA ILE A 34 -5.08 5.81 -8.51
C ILE A 34 -4.34 4.54 -8.10
N GLY A 35 -4.89 3.81 -7.14
CA GLY A 35 -4.37 2.51 -6.73
C GLY A 35 -5.36 1.41 -7.08
N VAL A 36 -4.86 0.28 -7.59
CA VAL A 36 -5.66 -0.88 -7.94
C VAL A 36 -5.11 -2.09 -7.18
N SER A 37 -5.98 -2.81 -6.47
CA SER A 37 -5.59 -4.00 -5.72
C SER A 37 -4.43 -3.72 -4.76
N ALA A 38 -3.30 -4.41 -4.87
CA ALA A 38 -2.13 -4.18 -4.03
C ALA A 38 -1.61 -2.73 -4.12
N GLY A 39 -1.81 -2.06 -5.25
CA GLY A 39 -1.42 -0.67 -5.41
C GLY A 39 -2.10 0.28 -4.44
N ILE A 40 -3.27 -0.10 -3.90
CA ILE A 40 -4.01 0.70 -2.93
C ILE A 40 -3.18 0.92 -1.66
N THR A 41 -2.65 -0.16 -1.11
CA THR A 41 -1.87 -0.10 0.14
C THR A 41 -0.54 0.61 -0.07
N TYR A 42 0.10 0.38 -1.22
CA TYR A 42 1.36 1.03 -1.53
C TYR A 42 1.19 2.53 -1.72
N ALA A 43 0.10 2.93 -2.40
CA ALA A 43 -0.22 4.34 -2.57
C ALA A 43 -0.45 5.04 -1.22
N ALA A 44 -1.13 4.38 -0.29
CA ALA A 44 -1.41 4.96 1.02
C ALA A 44 -0.13 5.34 1.76
N SER A 45 0.89 4.49 1.72
CA SER A 45 2.18 4.78 2.35
C SER A 45 2.88 5.98 1.70
N TYR A 46 2.76 6.12 0.39
CA TYR A 46 3.30 7.27 -0.33
C TYR A 46 2.57 8.56 0.07
N LEU A 47 1.22 8.53 0.09
CA LEU A 47 0.41 9.70 0.40
C LEU A 47 0.57 10.16 1.86
N SER A 48 0.89 9.24 2.76
CA SER A 48 1.19 9.57 4.16
C SER A 48 2.67 9.93 4.38
N ARG A 49 3.45 10.01 3.31
CA ARG A 49 4.87 10.39 3.31
C ARG A 49 5.72 9.47 4.19
N GLN A 50 5.35 8.21 4.29
CA GLN A 50 6.07 7.23 5.08
C GLN A 50 7.08 6.47 4.21
N ARG A 51 8.26 7.06 4.04
CA ARG A 51 9.35 6.51 3.25
C ARG A 51 9.71 5.11 3.73
N GLU A 52 9.91 4.20 2.79
CA GLU A 52 10.28 2.81 3.05
C GLU A 52 9.27 1.96 3.81
N ARG A 53 8.10 2.51 4.15
CA ARG A 53 7.09 1.73 4.88
C ARG A 53 6.66 0.49 4.09
N ASN A 54 6.44 0.65 2.78
CA ASN A 54 6.03 -0.47 1.93
C ASN A 54 7.09 -1.58 1.89
N ILE A 55 8.34 -1.21 1.69
CA ILE A 55 9.45 -2.15 1.63
C ILE A 55 9.63 -2.85 2.97
N ASN A 56 9.51 -2.12 4.07
CA ASN A 56 9.65 -2.69 5.41
C ASN A 56 8.55 -3.70 5.71
N ILE A 57 7.32 -3.41 5.31
CA ILE A 57 6.21 -4.36 5.45
C ILE A 57 6.49 -5.63 4.65
N LEU A 58 6.93 -5.49 3.41
CA LEU A 58 7.23 -6.64 2.56
C LEU A 58 8.39 -7.48 3.12
N ARG A 59 9.44 -6.84 3.61
CA ARG A 59 10.57 -7.56 4.21
C ARG A 59 10.16 -8.37 5.43
N GLN A 60 9.30 -7.78 6.28
CA GLN A 60 8.92 -8.40 7.55
C GLN A 60 7.83 -9.44 7.40
N TYR A 61 6.87 -9.22 6.50
CA TYR A 61 5.64 -9.98 6.49
C TYR A 61 5.36 -10.74 5.20
N ARG A 62 6.18 -10.59 4.16
CA ARG A 62 5.98 -11.29 2.89
C ARG A 62 5.91 -12.81 3.07
N GLY A 63 6.75 -13.36 3.96
CA GLY A 63 6.75 -14.78 4.27
C GLY A 63 5.78 -15.18 5.37
N ASP A 64 5.05 -14.24 5.94
CA ASP A 64 4.10 -14.51 7.02
C ASP A 64 2.80 -15.03 6.43
N LYS A 65 2.32 -16.15 6.97
CA LYS A 65 1.09 -16.79 6.49
C LYS A 65 -0.14 -15.93 6.70
N ARG A 66 -0.11 -15.00 7.65
CA ARG A 66 -1.20 -14.06 7.87
C ARG A 66 -1.29 -13.02 6.77
N TYR A 67 -0.15 -12.68 6.16
CA TYR A 67 -0.08 -11.75 5.05
C TYR A 67 -0.45 -12.42 3.73
N PHE A 68 0.18 -13.55 3.45
CA PHE A 68 0.01 -14.27 2.19
C PHE A 68 0.10 -15.76 2.47
N GLY A 69 -0.97 -16.51 2.22
CA GLY A 69 -1.00 -17.94 2.43
C GLY A 69 -2.32 -18.56 2.04
N ALA A 70 -2.28 -19.85 1.67
CA ALA A 70 -3.45 -20.60 1.22
C ALA A 70 -4.55 -20.68 2.29
N ARG A 71 -4.19 -20.63 3.56
CA ARG A 71 -5.10 -20.63 4.67
C ARG A 71 -6.10 -19.46 4.63
N ASN A 72 -5.64 -18.32 4.14
CA ASN A 72 -6.46 -17.13 4.02
C ASN A 72 -7.57 -17.28 2.98
N LEU A 73 -7.38 -18.19 2.03
CA LEU A 73 -8.37 -18.44 1.00
C LEU A 73 -9.67 -19.00 1.60
N LEU A 74 -9.56 -19.83 2.64
CA LEU A 74 -10.73 -20.39 3.33
C LEU A 74 -11.41 -19.37 4.23
N HIS A 75 -10.64 -18.50 4.86
CA HIS A 75 -11.16 -17.56 5.85
C HIS A 75 -11.62 -16.24 5.22
N ASP A 76 -10.80 -15.67 4.36
CA ASP A 76 -11.00 -14.33 3.80
C ASP A 76 -11.39 -14.34 2.33
N HIS A 77 -11.55 -15.51 1.72
CA HIS A 77 -11.78 -15.66 0.28
C HIS A 77 -10.69 -15.02 -0.57
N SER A 78 -9.49 -14.91 0.00
CA SER A 78 -8.33 -14.33 -0.65
C SER A 78 -7.06 -14.99 -0.11
N ILE A 79 -6.05 -15.14 -0.96
CA ILE A 79 -4.74 -15.62 -0.53
C ILE A 79 -4.11 -14.64 0.46
N PHE A 80 -4.41 -13.34 0.34
CA PHE A 80 -3.97 -12.35 1.30
C PHE A 80 -4.87 -12.34 2.53
N GLY A 81 -4.28 -12.21 3.69
CA GLY A 81 -5.03 -11.98 4.92
C GLY A 81 -5.48 -10.53 4.98
N THR A 82 -6.71 -10.28 4.51
CA THR A 82 -7.22 -8.91 4.41
C THR A 82 -7.26 -8.20 5.75
N ASP A 83 -7.70 -8.87 6.81
CA ASP A 83 -7.70 -8.29 8.15
C ASP A 83 -6.29 -7.96 8.62
N PHE A 84 -5.33 -8.84 8.33
CA PHE A 84 -3.94 -8.61 8.72
C PHE A 84 -3.36 -7.42 7.98
N VAL A 85 -3.58 -7.34 6.67
CA VAL A 85 -3.00 -6.29 5.82
C VAL A 85 -3.64 -4.92 6.09
N PHE A 86 -4.97 -4.88 6.26
CA PHE A 86 -5.68 -3.60 6.35
C PHE A 86 -5.99 -3.15 7.77
N ASP A 87 -5.86 -4.01 8.75
CA ASP A 87 -6.13 -3.67 10.14
C ASP A 87 -4.92 -3.91 11.05
N THR A 88 -4.43 -5.15 11.14
CA THR A 88 -3.37 -5.50 12.09
C THR A 88 -2.06 -4.77 11.79
N ILE A 89 -1.61 -4.76 10.53
CA ILE A 89 -0.36 -4.09 10.17
C ILE A 89 -0.44 -2.58 10.42
N PRO A 90 -1.43 -1.85 9.86
CA PRO A 90 -1.44 -0.39 10.02
C PRO A 90 -1.74 0.07 11.44
N ASN A 91 -2.45 -0.71 12.23
CA ASN A 91 -2.87 -0.26 13.56
C ASN A 91 -1.96 -0.76 14.69
N GLN A 92 -1.22 -1.86 14.49
CA GLN A 92 -0.46 -2.49 15.57
C GLN A 92 1.01 -2.74 15.24
N LEU A 93 1.33 -3.27 14.06
CA LEU A 93 2.68 -3.77 13.76
C LEU A 93 3.56 -2.73 13.06
N VAL A 94 3.05 -2.10 12.03
CA VAL A 94 3.73 -1.02 11.31
C VAL A 94 2.76 0.15 11.24
N PRO A 95 2.73 0.98 12.28
CA PRO A 95 1.70 2.02 12.39
C PRO A 95 1.61 2.91 11.16
N PHE A 96 0.37 3.21 10.77
CA PHE A 96 0.09 4.09 9.65
C PHE A 96 -0.15 5.51 10.18
N ASP A 97 0.49 6.48 9.55
CA ASP A 97 0.34 7.88 9.93
C ASP A 97 -0.92 8.48 9.32
N TRP A 98 -2.04 8.32 10.01
CA TRP A 98 -3.33 8.83 9.59
C TRP A 98 -3.36 10.35 9.51
N ASP A 99 -2.67 11.03 10.42
CA ASP A 99 -2.64 12.49 10.43
C ASP A 99 -1.97 13.03 9.16
N GLU A 100 -0.84 12.46 8.78
CA GLU A 100 -0.15 12.87 7.56
C GLU A 100 -0.94 12.51 6.32
N PHE A 101 -1.60 11.34 6.33
CA PHE A 101 -2.45 10.93 5.22
C PHE A 101 -3.60 11.94 4.99
N HIS A 102 -4.22 12.41 6.07
CA HIS A 102 -5.32 13.36 5.99
C HIS A 102 -4.89 14.74 5.53
N LYS A 103 -3.60 15.05 5.54
CA LYS A 103 -3.07 16.31 5.00
C LYS A 103 -2.99 16.31 3.48
N TYR A 104 -3.11 15.14 2.85
CA TYR A 104 -3.08 15.06 1.39
C TYR A 104 -4.32 15.74 0.80
N GLN A 105 -4.10 16.71 -0.07
CA GLN A 105 -5.16 17.52 -0.65
C GLN A 105 -5.54 17.14 -2.08
N GLY A 106 -4.84 16.18 -2.66
CA GLY A 106 -5.16 15.69 -3.99
C GLY A 106 -6.28 14.68 -3.98
N LYS A 107 -6.45 13.97 -5.10
CA LYS A 107 -7.45 12.91 -5.25
C LYS A 107 -6.77 11.56 -5.21
N TYR A 108 -7.27 10.71 -4.32
CA TYR A 108 -6.86 9.32 -4.22
C TYR A 108 -8.03 8.43 -4.58
N LEU A 109 -7.92 7.75 -5.70
CA LEU A 109 -8.97 6.87 -6.21
C LEU A 109 -8.55 5.41 -6.06
N VAL A 110 -9.53 4.58 -5.73
CA VAL A 110 -9.33 3.16 -5.49
C VAL A 110 -10.10 2.38 -6.53
N GLY A 111 -9.36 1.64 -7.37
CA GLY A 111 -9.97 0.77 -8.37
C GLY A 111 -10.33 -0.57 -7.76
N VAL A 112 -11.59 -0.96 -7.91
CA VAL A 112 -12.08 -2.24 -7.40
C VAL A 112 -12.77 -3.02 -8.51
N THR A 113 -12.79 -4.36 -8.36
CA THR A 113 -13.49 -5.26 -9.28
C THR A 113 -14.78 -5.73 -8.62
N ASN A 114 -15.86 -5.64 -9.35
CA ASN A 114 -17.15 -6.16 -8.89
C ASN A 114 -17.25 -7.65 -9.13
#